data_8e5f71327b1ccfec46ea120fbaf84212
#
_entry.id   8e5f71327b1ccfec46ea120fbaf84212
#
_cell.length_a   1.000
_cell.length_b   1.000
_cell.length_c   1.000
_cell.angle_alpha   90.00
_cell.angle_beta   90.00
_cell.angle_gamma   90.00
#
_symmetry.space_group_name_H-M   'P 1'
#
loop_
_entity.id
_entity.type
_entity.pdbx_description
1 polymer ?
#
loop_
_entity_poly.entity_id
_entity_poly.type
_entity_poly.pdbx_seq_one_letter_code
_entity_poly.pdbx_strand_id
1 'polypeptide(L)'
;MFVKFCGLTRQEDADQAVRLGARMGGFIFHPRSPRGVLPAAAAALDTGPLLRVGVFVQQGAEEIKAVMAEARLDLAQLHGCQSVECALAVGPERVIRVLWPERYSHRALLYNDLRRHAEACAYYLLDAGLKGGGSGRRLEWLDLCRL
;
A
#
# COMPACT_ATOMS: atom_id res chain seq x y z
N MET A 1 15.46 6.26 -6.23
CA MET A 1 14.73 5.73 -5.05
C MET A 1 13.35 6.38 -5.02
N PHE A 2 12.28 5.62 -4.79
CA PHE A 2 10.94 6.18 -4.64
C PHE A 2 10.60 6.31 -3.15
N VAL A 3 10.17 7.49 -2.73
CA VAL A 3 9.70 7.73 -1.36
C VAL A 3 8.18 7.88 -1.39
N LYS A 4 7.51 7.19 -0.47
CA LYS A 4 6.06 7.30 -0.25
C LYS A 4 5.79 7.83 1.16
N PHE A 5 5.03 8.93 1.26
CA PHE A 5 4.44 9.36 2.52
C PHE A 5 3.06 8.75 2.68
N CYS A 6 2.80 8.09 3.80
CA CYS A 6 1.58 7.31 3.99
C CYS A 6 0.70 7.86 5.10
N GLY A 7 -0.60 7.96 4.82
CA GLY A 7 -1.61 8.44 5.74
C GLY A 7 -1.77 9.98 5.67
N LEU A 8 -1.78 10.52 4.46
CA LEU A 8 -2.11 11.92 4.21
C LEU A 8 -3.57 12.18 4.58
N THR A 9 -3.81 13.20 5.37
CA THR A 9 -5.16 13.61 5.82
C THR A 9 -5.40 15.10 5.66
N ARG A 10 -4.35 15.89 5.41
CA ARG A 10 -4.40 17.35 5.30
C ARG A 10 -3.61 17.84 4.10
N GLN A 11 -3.96 19.01 3.58
CA GLN A 11 -3.27 19.61 2.44
C GLN A 11 -1.81 19.93 2.76
N GLU A 12 -1.54 20.44 3.96
CA GLU A 12 -0.17 20.80 4.36
C GLU A 12 0.79 19.63 4.33
N ASP A 13 0.30 18.43 4.70
CA ASP A 13 1.10 17.19 4.66
C ASP A 13 1.39 16.77 3.21
N ALA A 14 0.42 16.94 2.30
CA ALA A 14 0.60 16.67 0.87
C ALA A 14 1.61 17.65 0.25
N ASP A 15 1.47 18.95 0.53
CA ASP A 15 2.39 20.00 0.05
C ASP A 15 3.83 19.75 0.55
N GLN A 16 3.96 19.32 1.80
CA GLN A 16 5.27 19.00 2.35
C GLN A 16 5.88 17.76 1.71
N ALA A 17 5.08 16.72 1.44
CA ALA A 17 5.54 15.54 0.75
C ALA A 17 6.08 15.87 -0.66
N VAL A 18 5.37 16.76 -1.39
CA VAL A 18 5.82 17.27 -2.69
C VAL A 18 7.15 18.02 -2.57
N ARG A 19 7.24 18.97 -1.62
CA ARG A 19 8.46 19.77 -1.40
C ARG A 19 9.68 18.90 -1.06
N LEU A 20 9.47 17.78 -0.36
CA LEU A 20 10.52 16.83 0.01
C LEU A 20 10.86 15.84 -1.12
N GLY A 21 10.26 15.98 -2.29
CA GLY A 21 10.55 15.15 -3.46
C GLY A 21 9.99 13.73 -3.37
N ALA A 22 8.91 13.53 -2.60
CA ALA A 22 8.22 12.26 -2.62
C ALA A 22 7.68 11.93 -4.00
N ARG A 23 7.56 10.64 -4.30
CA ARG A 23 6.95 10.14 -5.54
C ARG A 23 5.50 9.71 -5.33
N MET A 24 5.13 9.33 -4.11
CA MET A 24 3.83 8.75 -3.80
C MET A 24 3.25 9.35 -2.52
N GLY A 25 1.92 9.58 -2.52
CA GLY A 25 1.12 9.96 -1.36
C GLY A 25 0.09 8.89 -1.05
N GLY A 26 0.06 8.40 0.19
CA GLY A 26 -0.82 7.31 0.61
C GLY A 26 -2.03 7.78 1.41
N PHE A 27 -3.21 7.25 1.11
CA PHE A 27 -4.49 7.46 1.79
C PHE A 27 -4.98 6.15 2.38
N ILE A 28 -5.36 6.14 3.65
CA ILE A 28 -5.75 4.91 4.35
C ILE A 28 -7.27 4.79 4.40
N PHE A 29 -7.81 3.76 3.74
CA PHE A 29 -9.24 3.46 3.74
C PHE A 29 -9.55 2.32 4.73
N HIS A 30 -9.17 2.53 5.98
CA HIS A 30 -9.45 1.59 7.06
C HIS A 30 -10.05 2.35 8.26
N PRO A 31 -11.32 2.06 8.65
CA PRO A 31 -12.04 2.85 9.66
C PRO A 31 -11.37 2.91 11.04
N ARG A 32 -10.59 1.89 11.38
CA ARG A 32 -9.87 1.83 12.68
C ARG A 32 -8.53 2.57 12.67
N SER A 33 -8.10 3.08 11.53
CA SER A 33 -6.85 3.84 11.45
C SER A 33 -7.07 5.27 11.96
N PRO A 34 -6.20 5.80 12.85
CA PRO A 34 -6.28 7.20 13.26
C PRO A 34 -5.98 8.17 12.11
N ARG A 35 -5.45 7.67 10.99
CA ARG A 35 -5.19 8.40 9.74
C ARG A 35 -6.12 7.92 8.62
N GLY A 36 -7.27 7.32 8.99
CA GLY A 36 -8.28 6.92 8.01
C GLY A 36 -8.97 8.13 7.39
N VAL A 37 -9.24 8.08 6.08
CA VAL A 37 -9.94 9.14 5.35
C VAL A 37 -11.10 8.56 4.55
N LEU A 38 -12.10 9.40 4.28
CA LEU A 38 -13.17 9.08 3.34
C LEU A 38 -12.69 9.32 1.90
N PRO A 39 -13.20 8.56 0.90
CA PRO A 39 -12.81 8.74 -0.50
C PRO A 39 -12.97 10.18 -1.01
N ALA A 40 -14.11 10.82 -0.72
CA ALA A 40 -14.36 12.21 -1.10
C ALA A 40 -13.35 13.19 -0.46
N ALA A 41 -12.96 12.97 0.81
CA ALA A 41 -11.96 13.80 1.48
C ALA A 41 -10.57 13.61 0.84
N ALA A 42 -10.19 12.37 0.51
CA ALA A 42 -8.96 12.11 -0.24
C ALA A 42 -8.99 12.79 -1.62
N ALA A 43 -10.13 12.70 -2.34
CA ALA A 43 -10.29 13.32 -3.66
C ALA A 43 -10.14 14.84 -3.66
N ALA A 44 -10.50 15.50 -2.53
CA ALA A 44 -10.43 16.96 -2.37
C ALA A 44 -8.99 17.48 -2.15
N LEU A 45 -8.05 16.62 -1.75
CA LEU A 45 -6.65 17.03 -1.56
C LEU A 45 -5.93 17.15 -2.90
N ASP A 46 -5.29 18.28 -3.13
CA ASP A 46 -4.34 18.45 -4.23
C ASP A 46 -3.02 17.78 -3.85
N THR A 47 -2.61 16.80 -4.61
CA THR A 47 -1.35 16.07 -4.41
C THR A 47 -0.30 16.40 -5.47
N GLY A 48 -0.59 17.35 -6.36
CA GLY A 48 0.32 17.72 -7.43
C GLY A 48 0.85 16.50 -8.20
N PRO A 49 2.18 16.32 -8.30
CA PRO A 49 2.77 15.23 -9.06
C PRO A 49 2.84 13.87 -8.33
N LEU A 50 2.34 13.77 -7.08
CA LEU A 50 2.38 12.51 -6.33
C LEU A 50 1.44 11.47 -6.94
N LEU A 51 1.92 10.25 -7.15
CA LEU A 51 1.04 9.11 -7.37
C LEU A 51 0.21 8.86 -6.11
N ARG A 52 -1.09 8.78 -6.29
CA ARG A 52 -2.08 8.62 -5.22
C ARG A 52 -2.27 7.14 -4.93
N VAL A 53 -1.93 6.71 -3.73
CA VAL A 53 -1.95 5.30 -3.31
C VAL A 53 -3.03 5.10 -2.26
N GLY A 54 -4.05 4.30 -2.56
CA GLY A 54 -5.03 3.85 -1.56
C GLY A 54 -4.51 2.65 -0.79
N VAL A 55 -4.64 2.66 0.53
CA VAL A 55 -4.29 1.53 1.40
C VAL A 55 -5.56 0.81 1.84
N PHE A 56 -5.68 -0.46 1.47
CA PHE A 56 -6.85 -1.31 1.67
C PHE A 56 -6.49 -2.51 2.54
N VAL A 57 -7.33 -2.84 3.53
CA VAL A 57 -7.07 -3.91 4.50
C VAL A 57 -8.06 -5.07 4.37
N GLN A 58 -9.36 -4.78 4.26
CA GLN A 58 -10.43 -5.78 4.27
C GLN A 58 -11.30 -5.76 3.00
N GLN A 59 -11.17 -4.73 2.20
CA GLN A 59 -12.01 -4.49 1.03
C GLN A 59 -11.77 -5.54 -0.07
N GLY A 60 -12.86 -5.92 -0.74
CA GLY A 60 -12.82 -6.73 -1.96
C GLY A 60 -12.58 -5.89 -3.21
N ALA A 61 -12.40 -6.55 -4.35
CA ALA A 61 -12.00 -5.90 -5.60
C ALA A 61 -12.97 -4.81 -6.06
N GLU A 62 -14.28 -5.04 -5.97
CA GLU A 62 -15.29 -4.07 -6.42
C GLU A 62 -15.30 -2.81 -5.54
N GLU A 63 -15.19 -2.98 -4.22
CA GLU A 63 -15.08 -1.86 -3.29
C GLU A 63 -13.78 -1.07 -3.51
N ILE A 64 -12.65 -1.77 -3.73
CA ILE A 64 -11.37 -1.14 -4.04
C ILE A 64 -11.49 -0.30 -5.31
N LYS A 65 -12.06 -0.84 -6.39
CA LYS A 65 -12.24 -0.11 -7.66
C LYS A 65 -13.13 1.12 -7.49
N ALA A 66 -14.23 0.99 -6.76
CA ALA A 66 -15.13 2.11 -6.47
C ALA A 66 -14.40 3.24 -5.72
N VAL A 67 -13.67 2.91 -4.65
CA VAL A 67 -12.87 3.87 -3.88
C VAL A 67 -11.75 4.46 -4.73
N MET A 68 -11.10 3.67 -5.57
CA MET A 68 -10.06 4.17 -6.48
C MET A 68 -10.60 5.21 -7.46
N ALA A 69 -11.78 4.98 -8.00
CA ALA A 69 -12.43 5.91 -8.90
C ALA A 69 -12.83 7.21 -8.18
N GLU A 70 -13.51 7.11 -7.03
CA GLU A 70 -13.98 8.25 -6.25
C GLU A 70 -12.82 9.10 -5.72
N ALA A 71 -11.80 8.47 -5.13
CA ALA A 71 -10.64 9.15 -4.55
C ALA A 71 -9.54 9.47 -5.58
N ARG A 72 -9.75 9.19 -6.87
CA ARG A 72 -8.81 9.43 -7.98
C ARG A 72 -7.45 8.82 -7.71
N LEU A 73 -7.42 7.52 -7.33
CA LEU A 73 -6.19 6.83 -6.98
C LEU A 73 -5.51 6.22 -8.21
N ASP A 74 -4.19 6.30 -8.25
CA ASP A 74 -3.36 5.65 -9.26
C ASP A 74 -3.09 4.20 -8.91
N LEU A 75 -2.83 3.90 -7.62
CA LEU A 75 -2.41 2.60 -7.14
C LEU A 75 -3.23 2.15 -5.94
N ALA A 76 -3.42 0.83 -5.81
CA ALA A 76 -4.04 0.16 -4.67
C ALA A 76 -2.98 -0.64 -3.91
N GLN A 77 -2.69 -0.25 -2.68
CA GLN A 77 -1.85 -1.02 -1.77
C GLN A 77 -2.73 -2.01 -1.00
N LEU A 78 -2.58 -3.31 -1.32
CA LEU A 78 -3.27 -4.40 -0.65
C LEU A 78 -2.53 -4.78 0.62
N HIS A 79 -3.00 -4.23 1.74
CA HIS A 79 -2.38 -4.31 3.07
C HIS A 79 -3.07 -5.32 4.00
N GLY A 80 -3.75 -6.28 3.43
CA GLY A 80 -4.49 -7.31 4.15
C GLY A 80 -4.33 -8.69 3.53
N CYS A 81 -5.37 -9.51 3.69
CA CYS A 81 -5.41 -10.88 3.19
C CYS A 81 -6.12 -11.00 1.84
N GLN A 82 -6.12 -9.94 1.02
CA GLN A 82 -6.70 -10.00 -0.32
C GLN A 82 -6.03 -11.09 -1.16
N SER A 83 -6.84 -11.84 -1.90
CA SER A 83 -6.35 -12.95 -2.73
C SER A 83 -5.67 -12.45 -4.02
N VAL A 84 -5.05 -13.38 -4.74
CA VAL A 84 -4.49 -13.13 -6.08
C VAL A 84 -5.60 -12.70 -7.05
N GLU A 85 -6.76 -13.36 -6.97
CA GLU A 85 -7.93 -13.05 -7.81
C GLU A 85 -8.44 -11.61 -7.56
N CYS A 86 -8.42 -11.17 -6.29
CA CYS A 86 -8.74 -9.79 -5.96
C CYS A 86 -7.75 -8.81 -6.60
N ALA A 87 -6.46 -9.09 -6.54
CA ALA A 87 -5.43 -8.26 -7.15
C ALA A 87 -5.56 -8.20 -8.68
N LEU A 88 -5.80 -9.35 -9.32
CA LEU A 88 -6.06 -9.44 -10.76
C LEU A 88 -7.31 -8.64 -11.17
N ALA A 89 -8.38 -8.70 -10.38
CA ALA A 89 -9.62 -7.97 -10.65
C ALA A 89 -9.49 -6.44 -10.46
N VAL A 90 -8.57 -5.99 -9.60
CA VAL A 90 -8.23 -4.56 -9.43
C VAL A 90 -7.41 -4.04 -10.60
N GLY A 91 -6.57 -4.86 -11.19
CA GLY A 91 -5.61 -4.55 -12.26
C GLY A 91 -4.17 -4.66 -11.74
N PRO A 92 -3.43 -5.69 -12.16
CA PRO A 92 -2.08 -5.98 -11.66
C PRO A 92 -1.13 -4.79 -11.72
N GLU A 93 -1.20 -4.01 -12.79
CA GLU A 93 -0.36 -2.83 -13.04
C GLU A 93 -0.60 -1.70 -12.03
N ARG A 94 -1.71 -1.76 -11.31
CA ARG A 94 -2.12 -0.77 -10.29
C ARG A 94 -2.00 -1.28 -8.86
N VAL A 95 -1.48 -2.49 -8.66
CA VAL A 95 -1.42 -3.13 -7.34
C VAL A 95 -0.03 -3.05 -6.73
N ILE A 96 0.03 -2.63 -5.46
CA ILE A 96 1.16 -2.80 -4.56
C ILE A 96 0.78 -3.91 -3.57
N ARG A 97 1.43 -5.07 -3.66
CA ARG A 97 1.21 -6.17 -2.72
C ARG A 97 2.07 -6.01 -1.48
N VAL A 98 1.47 -6.02 -0.29
CA VAL A 98 2.20 -6.01 0.98
C VAL A 98 2.46 -7.43 1.43
N LEU A 99 3.71 -7.70 1.82
CA LEU A 99 4.14 -8.94 2.45
C LEU A 99 4.84 -8.61 3.77
N TRP A 100 4.71 -9.51 4.74
CA TRP A 100 5.31 -9.38 6.05
C TRP A 100 6.33 -10.49 6.25
N PRO A 101 7.64 -10.25 6.03
CA PRO A 101 8.67 -11.28 6.11
C PRO A 101 8.69 -12.06 7.42
N GLU A 102 8.38 -11.38 8.54
CA GLU A 102 8.35 -11.98 9.88
C GLU A 102 7.20 -12.98 10.10
N ARG A 103 6.22 -13.07 9.18
CA ARG A 103 5.13 -14.06 9.26
C ARG A 103 5.50 -15.42 8.70
N TYR A 104 6.59 -15.50 7.96
CA TYR A 104 7.01 -16.74 7.31
C TYR A 104 8.01 -17.48 8.20
N SER A 105 7.71 -18.75 8.54
CA SER A 105 8.62 -19.59 9.31
C SER A 105 9.90 -19.95 8.55
N HIS A 106 9.87 -19.91 7.22
CA HIS A 106 11.00 -20.20 6.34
C HIS A 106 10.98 -19.27 5.13
N ARG A 107 12.18 -18.89 4.66
CA ARG A 107 12.36 -18.03 3.47
C ARG A 107 11.68 -18.58 2.21
N ALA A 108 11.67 -19.90 2.04
CA ALA A 108 11.02 -20.52 0.90
C ALA A 108 9.53 -20.19 0.80
N LEU A 109 8.85 -20.01 1.94
CA LEU A 109 7.43 -19.61 1.95
C LEU A 109 7.22 -18.17 1.48
N LEU A 110 8.09 -17.24 1.90
CA LEU A 110 8.07 -15.87 1.39
C LEU A 110 8.35 -15.84 -0.12
N TYR A 111 9.33 -16.62 -0.57
CA TYR A 111 9.66 -16.72 -2.00
C TYR A 111 8.50 -17.31 -2.82
N ASN A 112 7.83 -18.33 -2.31
CA ASN A 112 6.65 -18.89 -2.96
C ASN A 112 5.51 -17.86 -3.04
N ASP A 113 5.31 -17.05 -2.01
CA ASP A 113 4.28 -16.01 -2.00
C ASP A 113 4.63 -14.86 -2.96
N LEU A 114 5.91 -14.46 -3.05
CA LEU A 114 6.39 -13.53 -4.07
C LEU A 114 6.08 -14.06 -5.47
N ARG A 115 6.43 -15.31 -5.76
CA ARG A 115 6.14 -15.93 -7.07
C ARG A 115 4.64 -16.03 -7.36
N ARG A 116 3.85 -16.40 -6.36
CA ARG A 116 2.39 -16.51 -6.48
C ARG A 116 1.74 -15.20 -6.88
N HIS A 117 2.28 -14.07 -6.42
CA HIS A 117 1.75 -12.74 -6.70
C HIS A 117 2.48 -12.01 -7.84
N ALA A 118 3.47 -12.63 -8.49
CA ALA A 118 4.33 -11.96 -9.47
C ALA A 118 3.55 -11.34 -10.66
N GLU A 119 2.51 -12.01 -11.13
CA GLU A 119 1.68 -11.53 -12.23
C GLU A 119 0.45 -10.72 -11.77
N ALA A 120 0.27 -10.58 -10.44
CA ALA A 120 -0.90 -9.94 -9.85
C ALA A 120 -0.59 -8.59 -9.19
N CYS A 121 0.65 -8.09 -9.31
CA CYS A 121 1.02 -6.78 -8.77
C CYS A 121 2.19 -6.16 -9.53
N ALA A 122 2.21 -4.83 -9.57
CA ALA A 122 3.33 -4.06 -10.14
C ALA A 122 4.48 -3.89 -9.15
N TYR A 123 4.18 -3.88 -7.85
CA TYR A 123 5.15 -3.63 -6.79
C TYR A 123 4.92 -4.53 -5.58
N TYR A 124 6.01 -4.84 -4.89
CA TYR A 124 5.96 -5.40 -3.54
C TYR A 124 6.35 -4.34 -2.51
N LEU A 125 5.67 -4.37 -1.37
CA LEU A 125 6.06 -3.64 -0.18
C LEU A 125 6.30 -4.64 0.95
N LEU A 126 7.52 -4.67 1.49
CA LEU A 126 7.83 -5.48 2.65
C LEU A 126 7.63 -4.63 3.91
N ASP A 127 6.73 -5.06 4.77
CA ASP A 127 6.38 -4.36 6.01
C ASP A 127 6.91 -5.12 7.23
N ALA A 128 7.41 -4.39 8.22
CA ALA A 128 7.91 -4.97 9.47
C ALA A 128 6.75 -5.31 10.43
N GLY A 129 6.89 -6.42 11.14
CA GLY A 129 5.96 -6.83 12.16
C GLY A 129 4.88 -7.81 11.71
N LEU A 130 4.00 -8.15 12.65
CA LEU A 130 3.03 -9.23 12.48
C LEU A 130 1.59 -8.74 12.32
N LYS A 131 1.30 -7.47 12.65
CA LYS A 131 -0.07 -6.96 12.81
C LYS A 131 -0.39 -5.71 11.95
N GLY A 132 0.35 -5.45 10.89
CA GLY A 132 0.18 -4.25 10.06
C GLY A 132 1.09 -3.10 10.45
N GLY A 133 1.01 -1.99 9.69
CA GLY A 133 1.93 -0.86 9.80
C GLY A 133 1.83 -0.06 11.10
N GLY A 134 2.78 0.84 11.30
CA GLY A 134 2.82 1.74 12.46
C GLY A 134 3.42 1.13 13.73
N SER A 135 4.05 -0.05 13.63
CA SER A 135 4.66 -0.75 14.76
C SER A 135 5.98 -0.11 15.26
N GLY A 136 6.60 0.77 14.48
CA GLY A 136 7.95 1.31 14.73
C GLY A 136 9.07 0.27 14.61
N ARG A 137 8.76 -0.94 14.17
CA ARG A 137 9.75 -2.02 14.01
C ARG A 137 10.54 -1.86 12.73
N ARG A 138 11.75 -2.39 12.73
CA ARG A 138 12.64 -2.43 11.55
C ARG A 138 12.72 -3.86 11.04
N LEU A 139 12.82 -4.00 9.72
CA LEU A 139 13.19 -5.26 9.10
C LEU A 139 14.70 -5.45 9.18
N GLU A 140 15.14 -6.68 9.47
CA GLU A 140 16.54 -7.07 9.39
C GLU A 140 16.92 -7.27 7.91
N TRP A 141 17.28 -6.17 7.24
CA TRP A 141 17.57 -6.14 5.80
C TRP A 141 18.65 -7.11 5.37
N LEU A 142 19.67 -7.35 6.20
CA LEU A 142 20.73 -8.31 5.90
C LEU A 142 20.20 -9.73 5.76
N ASP A 143 19.17 -10.07 6.52
CA ASP A 143 18.53 -11.37 6.41
C ASP A 143 17.64 -11.48 5.16
N LEU A 144 17.06 -10.36 4.71
CA LEU A 144 16.28 -10.29 3.47
C LEU A 144 17.14 -10.26 2.21
N CYS A 145 18.30 -9.57 2.24
CA CYS A 145 19.23 -9.51 1.10
C CYS A 145 19.91 -10.82 0.77
N ARG A 146 19.77 -11.84 1.63
CA ARG A 146 20.26 -13.20 1.39
C ARG A 146 19.18 -14.11 0.78
N LEU A 147 18.04 -13.56 0.43
CA LEU A 147 16.97 -14.22 -0.33
C LEU A 147 17.33 -14.29 -1.82
#